data_701056ab3b6477c3fcb5d2999e6f1748
#
_entry.id   701056ab3b6477c3fcb5d2999e6f1748
#
_cell.length_a   1.000
_cell.length_b   1.000
_cell.length_c   1.000
_cell.angle_alpha   90.00
_cell.angle_beta   90.00
_cell.angle_gamma   90.00
#
_symmetry.space_group_name_H-M   'P 1'
#
loop_
_entity.id
_entity.type
_entity.pdbx_description
1 polymer ?
#
loop_
_entity_poly.entity_id
_entity_poly.type
_entity_poly.pdbx_seq_one_letter_code
_entity_poly.pdbx_strand_id
1 'polypeptide(L)'
;WLEQELNKIRDKRIAIFTHHPPHNVGVTGKNKIKLSNSNDLFEIIKKYVNIKHIFSGHVHRTISGHTNNIGFSIFKSTCHQMPMNLISADSSLSVKEPAAYGIILFDDQSIIAHTEDYEIARQAIASSIDAMPDKL
;
A
#
# COMPACT_ATOMS: atom_id res chain seq x y z
N TRP A 1 -7.00 -15.89 15.91
CA TRP A 1 -5.58 -15.54 15.92
C TRP A 1 -5.36 -14.02 15.95
N LEU A 2 -5.82 -13.24 14.95
CA LEU A 2 -5.55 -11.79 14.85
C LEU A 2 -5.95 -11.04 16.14
N GLU A 3 -7.14 -11.27 16.64
CA GLU A 3 -7.62 -10.61 17.88
C GLU A 3 -6.77 -10.97 19.11
N GLN A 4 -6.28 -12.21 19.17
CA GLN A 4 -5.37 -12.65 20.23
C GLN A 4 -4.03 -11.91 20.18
N GLU A 5 -3.47 -11.70 18.96
CA GLU A 5 -2.24 -10.94 18.79
C GLU A 5 -2.43 -9.45 19.10
N LEU A 6 -3.51 -8.86 18.62
CA LEU A 6 -3.83 -7.46 18.88
C LEU A 6 -4.02 -7.17 20.38
N ASN A 7 -4.57 -8.12 21.13
CA ASN A 7 -4.73 -7.99 22.59
C ASN A 7 -3.40 -7.90 23.35
N LYS A 8 -2.33 -8.50 22.81
CA LYS A 8 -0.99 -8.47 23.43
C LYS A 8 -0.28 -7.12 23.28
N ILE A 9 -0.72 -6.30 22.31
CA ILE A 9 -0.02 -5.06 21.90
C ILE A 9 -0.95 -3.84 21.88
N ARG A 10 -1.91 -3.79 22.81
CA ARG A 10 -2.90 -2.69 22.89
C ARG A 10 -2.30 -1.31 23.13
N ASP A 11 -1.10 -1.26 23.73
CA ASP A 11 -0.34 -0.05 24.02
C ASP A 11 0.52 0.43 22.84
N LYS A 12 0.66 -0.37 21.78
CA LYS A 12 1.50 -0.06 20.62
C LYS A 12 0.68 0.52 19.48
N ARG A 13 1.30 1.39 18.67
CA ARG A 13 0.75 1.75 17.37
C ARG A 13 0.90 0.58 16.41
N ILE A 14 -0.13 0.33 15.63
CA ILE A 14 -0.21 -0.87 14.79
C ILE A 14 -0.46 -0.47 13.34
N ALA A 15 0.29 -1.08 12.44
CA ALA A 15 -0.03 -1.18 11.02
C ALA A 15 -0.33 -2.64 10.67
N ILE A 16 -1.35 -2.85 9.84
CA ILE A 16 -1.74 -4.17 9.36
C ILE A 16 -1.28 -4.33 7.93
N PHE A 17 -0.71 -5.48 7.61
CA PHE A 17 -0.33 -5.86 6.26
C PHE A 17 -1.21 -6.99 5.75
N THR A 18 -1.82 -6.78 4.59
CA THR A 18 -2.63 -7.80 3.91
C THR A 18 -2.20 -7.90 2.45
N HIS A 19 -2.32 -9.07 1.83
CA HIS A 19 -2.10 -9.15 0.37
C HIS A 19 -3.28 -8.50 -0.37
N HIS A 20 -4.51 -8.94 -0.08
CA HIS A 20 -5.71 -8.37 -0.69
C HIS A 20 -6.22 -7.16 0.11
N PRO A 21 -6.54 -6.04 -0.54
CA PRO A 21 -7.18 -4.91 0.14
C PRO A 21 -8.50 -5.35 0.80
N PRO A 22 -8.75 -4.96 2.06
CA PRO A 22 -10.00 -5.32 2.72
C PRO A 22 -11.16 -4.36 2.39
N HIS A 23 -10.95 -3.41 1.47
CA HIS A 23 -11.91 -2.38 1.09
C HIS A 23 -11.93 -2.20 -0.44
N ASN A 24 -12.90 -1.46 -0.92
CA ASN A 24 -12.94 -1.07 -2.32
C ASN A 24 -11.86 -0.02 -2.61
N VAL A 25 -11.19 -0.18 -3.73
CA VAL A 25 -10.01 0.63 -4.12
C VAL A 25 -10.32 1.57 -5.30
N GLY A 26 -11.57 1.69 -5.71
CA GLY A 26 -11.98 2.54 -6.83
C GLY A 26 -11.70 1.95 -8.21
N VAL A 27 -11.07 0.79 -8.29
CA VAL A 27 -10.83 0.07 -9.56
C VAL A 27 -11.84 -1.06 -9.67
N THR A 28 -12.83 -0.92 -10.57
CA THR A 28 -14.01 -1.79 -10.63
C THR A 28 -13.67 -3.27 -10.73
N GLY A 29 -12.73 -3.66 -11.58
CA GLY A 29 -12.28 -5.05 -11.71
C GLY A 29 -11.62 -5.58 -10.43
N LYS A 30 -10.87 -4.75 -9.72
CA LYS A 30 -10.13 -5.14 -8.50
C LYS A 30 -11.01 -5.18 -7.25
N ASN A 31 -12.11 -4.44 -7.22
CA ASN A 31 -13.06 -4.53 -6.12
C ASN A 31 -13.70 -5.92 -5.97
N LYS A 32 -13.74 -6.71 -7.04
CA LYS A 32 -14.27 -8.08 -7.03
C LYS A 32 -13.33 -9.09 -6.36
N ILE A 33 -12.05 -8.78 -6.31
CA ILE A 33 -10.99 -9.66 -5.80
C ILE A 33 -10.35 -9.11 -4.52
N LYS A 34 -11.07 -8.28 -3.78
CA LYS A 34 -10.69 -7.85 -2.44
C LYS A 34 -10.73 -9.02 -1.44
N LEU A 35 -10.27 -8.79 -0.23
CA LEU A 35 -10.37 -9.75 0.87
C LEU A 35 -11.84 -10.18 1.07
N SER A 36 -12.12 -11.47 0.94
CA SER A 36 -13.50 -12.01 0.95
C SER A 36 -14.19 -11.83 2.30
N ASN A 37 -13.46 -11.98 3.40
CA ASN A 37 -13.94 -11.80 4.77
C ASN A 37 -13.59 -10.43 5.35
N SER A 38 -13.59 -9.39 4.54
CA SER A 38 -13.23 -8.03 4.96
C SER A 38 -14.11 -7.49 6.09
N ASN A 39 -15.39 -7.86 6.12
CA ASN A 39 -16.29 -7.44 7.19
C ASN A 39 -15.83 -7.99 8.55
N ASP A 40 -15.45 -9.26 8.63
CA ASP A 40 -14.94 -9.87 9.87
C ASP A 40 -13.67 -9.16 10.34
N LEU A 41 -12.78 -8.82 9.40
CA LEU A 41 -11.58 -8.05 9.72
C LEU A 41 -11.93 -6.69 10.31
N PHE A 42 -12.85 -5.94 9.71
CA PHE A 42 -13.25 -4.63 10.21
C PHE A 42 -14.00 -4.71 11.54
N GLU A 43 -14.78 -5.76 11.80
CA GLU A 43 -15.40 -6.00 13.10
C GLU A 43 -14.35 -6.23 14.22
N ILE A 44 -13.21 -6.79 13.89
CA ILE A 44 -12.08 -6.90 14.82
C ILE A 44 -11.38 -5.55 14.96
N ILE A 45 -10.98 -4.95 13.85
CA ILE A 45 -10.16 -3.73 13.80
C ILE A 45 -10.81 -2.57 14.57
N LYS A 46 -12.12 -2.40 14.45
CA LYS A 46 -12.84 -1.30 15.12
C LYS A 46 -12.74 -1.31 16.65
N LYS A 47 -12.36 -2.44 17.25
CA LYS A 47 -12.13 -2.57 18.69
C LYS A 47 -10.78 -2.01 19.15
N TYR A 48 -9.91 -1.62 18.18
CA TYR A 48 -8.51 -1.25 18.44
C TYR A 48 -8.19 0.12 17.84
N VAL A 49 -8.30 1.16 18.66
CA VAL A 49 -8.06 2.56 18.24
C VAL A 49 -6.58 2.86 17.89
N ASN A 50 -5.69 1.97 18.25
CA ASN A 50 -4.25 2.04 18.00
C ASN A 50 -3.84 1.46 16.64
N ILE A 51 -4.75 0.86 15.87
CA ILE A 51 -4.53 0.51 14.47
C ILE A 51 -4.65 1.79 13.64
N LYS A 52 -3.57 2.18 12.98
CA LYS A 52 -3.45 3.48 12.30
C LYS A 52 -3.41 3.37 10.79
N HIS A 53 -2.96 2.23 10.24
CA HIS A 53 -2.79 2.07 8.81
C HIS A 53 -2.94 0.62 8.37
N ILE A 54 -3.43 0.44 7.12
CA ILE A 54 -3.48 -0.85 6.44
C ILE A 54 -2.65 -0.73 5.17
N PHE A 55 -1.67 -1.61 5.00
CA PHE A 55 -0.89 -1.75 3.79
C PHE A 55 -1.34 -2.97 3.02
N SER A 56 -1.51 -2.82 1.70
CA SER A 56 -1.94 -3.94 0.85
C SER A 56 -1.16 -3.96 -0.47
N GLY A 57 -1.19 -5.10 -1.12
CA GLY A 57 -0.66 -5.32 -2.46
C GLY A 57 -1.76 -5.66 -3.47
N HIS A 58 -1.53 -6.68 -4.28
CA HIS A 58 -2.47 -7.31 -5.20
C HIS A 58 -2.97 -6.46 -6.36
N VAL A 59 -3.20 -5.18 -6.18
CA VAL A 59 -3.78 -4.28 -7.19
C VAL A 59 -2.75 -3.79 -8.19
N HIS A 60 -1.47 -3.87 -7.84
CA HIS A 60 -0.34 -3.43 -8.66
C HIS A 60 -0.45 -1.95 -9.10
N ARG A 61 -1.00 -1.10 -8.22
CA ARG A 61 -1.10 0.36 -8.40
C ARG A 61 -0.81 1.06 -7.08
N THR A 62 -0.24 2.25 -7.16
CA THR A 62 -0.15 3.12 -5.98
C THR A 62 -1.52 3.73 -5.72
N ILE A 63 -2.12 3.39 -4.59
CA ILE A 63 -3.41 3.91 -4.15
C ILE A 63 -3.31 4.23 -2.67
N SER A 64 -3.80 5.38 -2.26
CA SER A 64 -3.87 5.77 -0.85
C SER A 64 -5.21 6.42 -0.53
N GLY A 65 -5.59 6.36 0.73
CA GLY A 65 -6.85 6.96 1.18
C GLY A 65 -7.17 6.60 2.63
N HIS A 66 -8.43 6.73 2.98
CA HIS A 66 -8.95 6.34 4.28
C HIS A 66 -10.18 5.45 4.14
N THR A 67 -10.31 4.48 5.02
CA THR A 67 -11.50 3.62 5.17
C THR A 67 -11.73 3.39 6.66
N ASN A 68 -12.97 3.59 7.13
CA ASN A 68 -13.34 3.43 8.53
C ASN A 68 -12.38 4.17 9.51
N ASN A 69 -11.98 5.39 9.15
CA ASN A 69 -11.03 6.25 9.90
C ASN A 69 -9.60 5.68 10.01
N ILE A 70 -9.25 4.69 9.21
CA ILE A 70 -7.91 4.12 9.15
C ILE A 70 -7.30 4.47 7.80
N GLY A 71 -6.07 4.98 7.80
CA GLY A 71 -5.31 5.22 6.58
C GLY A 71 -5.00 3.91 5.84
N PHE A 72 -4.93 3.94 4.53
CA PHE A 72 -4.43 2.81 3.77
C PHE A 72 -3.50 3.23 2.65
N SER A 73 -2.59 2.33 2.31
CA SER A 73 -1.71 2.45 1.15
C SER A 73 -1.55 1.11 0.45
N ILE A 74 -1.57 1.17 -0.88
CA ILE A 74 -1.32 0.03 -1.75
C ILE A 74 -0.15 0.39 -2.63
N PHE A 75 0.80 -0.52 -2.80
CA PHE A 75 1.99 -0.29 -3.60
C PHE A 75 1.91 -0.96 -4.97
N LYS A 76 2.67 -0.43 -5.91
CA LYS A 76 2.99 -1.08 -7.17
C LYS A 76 3.66 -2.43 -6.95
N SER A 77 3.61 -3.28 -7.96
CA SER A 77 4.32 -4.56 -7.97
C SER A 77 5.80 -4.38 -8.32
N THR A 78 6.61 -5.29 -7.80
CA THR A 78 8.02 -5.43 -8.18
C THR A 78 8.23 -6.17 -9.51
N CYS A 79 7.16 -6.46 -10.25
CA CYS A 79 7.20 -7.21 -11.51
C CYS A 79 6.51 -6.43 -12.63
N HIS A 80 5.19 -6.45 -12.69
CA HIS A 80 4.38 -5.79 -13.70
C HIS A 80 3.27 -4.97 -13.04
N GLN A 81 2.71 -4.01 -13.77
CA GLN A 81 1.66 -3.16 -13.24
C GLN A 81 0.31 -3.47 -13.89
N MET A 82 -0.76 -2.97 -13.28
CA MET A 82 -2.09 -2.95 -13.85
C MET A 82 -2.41 -1.56 -14.38
N PRO A 83 -3.17 -1.41 -15.49
CA PRO A 83 -3.59 -0.10 -15.96
C PRO A 83 -4.53 0.55 -14.93
N MET A 84 -4.50 1.87 -14.83
CA MET A 84 -5.51 2.62 -14.09
C MET A 84 -6.81 2.64 -14.89
N ASN A 85 -7.64 1.64 -14.66
CA ASN A 85 -8.93 1.49 -15.32
C ASN A 85 -10.06 1.51 -14.27
N LEU A 86 -10.73 2.64 -14.15
CA LEU A 86 -11.77 2.86 -13.16
C LEU A 86 -13.15 2.33 -13.58
N ILE A 87 -13.33 2.01 -14.86
CA ILE A 87 -14.63 1.70 -15.45
C ILE A 87 -14.77 0.21 -15.76
N SER A 88 -13.76 -0.39 -16.39
CA SER A 88 -13.82 -1.79 -16.82
C SER A 88 -13.84 -2.76 -15.65
N ALA A 89 -14.67 -3.79 -15.78
CA ALA A 89 -14.68 -4.92 -14.86
C ALA A 89 -13.57 -5.96 -15.13
N ASP A 90 -12.79 -5.77 -16.20
CA ASP A 90 -11.67 -6.65 -16.53
C ASP A 90 -10.50 -6.43 -15.57
N SER A 91 -10.16 -7.47 -14.85
CA SER A 91 -9.05 -7.48 -13.88
C SER A 91 -7.79 -8.16 -14.41
N SER A 92 -7.81 -8.66 -15.67
CA SER A 92 -6.71 -9.42 -16.27
C SER A 92 -5.66 -8.56 -16.96
N LEU A 93 -5.98 -7.28 -17.23
CA LEU A 93 -5.11 -6.37 -17.95
C LEU A 93 -3.81 -6.12 -17.19
N SER A 94 -2.70 -6.09 -17.91
CA SER A 94 -1.40 -5.67 -17.38
C SER A 94 -0.74 -4.66 -18.31
N VAL A 95 0.15 -3.82 -17.76
CA VAL A 95 0.92 -2.83 -18.49
C VAL A 95 2.39 -2.93 -18.13
N LYS A 96 3.24 -2.61 -19.11
CA LYS A 96 4.69 -2.54 -18.92
C LYS A 96 5.06 -1.16 -18.38
N GLU A 97 4.77 -0.92 -17.11
CA GLU A 97 5.28 0.23 -16.36
C GLU A 97 6.45 -0.23 -15.48
N PRO A 98 7.33 0.69 -15.03
CA PRO A 98 8.42 0.33 -14.14
C PRO A 98 7.97 -0.42 -12.90
N ALA A 99 8.76 -1.40 -12.52
CA ALA A 99 8.60 -2.11 -11.26
C ALA A 99 8.96 -1.18 -10.11
N ALA A 100 8.27 -1.34 -8.96
CA ALA A 100 8.44 -0.47 -7.82
C ALA A 100 8.36 -1.24 -6.49
N TYR A 101 8.80 -0.59 -5.43
CA TYR A 101 8.62 -1.06 -4.05
C TYR A 101 8.18 0.10 -3.15
N GLY A 102 7.71 -0.24 -1.97
CA GLY A 102 7.35 0.73 -0.94
C GLY A 102 8.35 0.76 0.20
N ILE A 103 8.66 1.95 0.70
CA ILE A 103 9.40 2.15 1.95
C ILE A 103 8.44 2.80 2.94
N ILE A 104 8.35 2.21 4.13
CA ILE A 104 7.48 2.71 5.19
C ILE A 104 8.36 3.18 6.34
N LEU A 105 8.25 4.46 6.67
CA LEU A 105 8.81 5.04 7.87
C LEU A 105 7.73 5.07 8.94
N PHE A 106 8.00 4.43 10.05
CA PHE A 106 7.04 4.23 11.13
C PHE A 106 7.65 4.68 12.44
N ASP A 107 7.14 5.76 12.99
CA ASP A 107 7.56 6.31 14.29
C ASP A 107 6.36 6.56 15.22
N ASP A 108 6.58 7.18 16.36
CA ASP A 108 5.53 7.41 17.38
C ASP A 108 4.46 8.41 16.91
N GLN A 109 4.74 9.26 15.95
CA GLN A 109 3.83 10.32 15.50
C GLN A 109 3.29 10.09 14.09
N SER A 110 4.10 9.47 13.21
CA SER A 110 3.79 9.38 11.79
C SER A 110 3.86 7.96 11.24
N ILE A 111 3.21 7.78 10.10
CA ILE A 111 3.38 6.64 9.19
C ILE A 111 3.52 7.26 7.81
N ILE A 112 4.71 7.18 7.24
CA ILE A 112 5.01 7.75 5.93
C ILE A 112 5.31 6.61 4.96
N ALA A 113 4.63 6.60 3.83
CA ALA A 113 4.83 5.59 2.80
C ALA A 113 5.39 6.26 1.53
N HIS A 114 6.57 5.82 1.13
CA HIS A 114 7.19 6.19 -0.13
C HIS A 114 7.00 5.07 -1.14
N THR A 115 6.87 5.42 -2.42
CA THR A 115 6.93 4.48 -3.54
C THR A 115 8.12 4.84 -4.41
N GLU A 116 8.95 3.85 -4.73
CA GLU A 116 10.14 4.01 -5.54
C GLU A 116 10.05 3.13 -6.78
N ASP A 117 10.07 3.75 -7.96
CA ASP A 117 10.20 3.09 -9.26
C ASP A 117 11.69 2.87 -9.52
N TYR A 118 12.26 1.74 -9.12
CA TYR A 118 13.71 1.54 -9.00
C TYR A 118 14.49 1.61 -10.33
N GLU A 119 13.87 1.37 -11.46
CA GLU A 119 14.51 1.53 -12.77
C GLU A 119 14.67 3.01 -13.12
N ILE A 120 13.68 3.84 -12.82
CA ILE A 120 13.71 5.29 -13.05
C ILE A 120 14.66 5.96 -12.05
N ALA A 121 14.65 5.54 -10.78
CA ALA A 121 15.52 6.08 -9.76
C ALA A 121 17.01 5.93 -10.12
N ARG A 122 17.40 4.77 -10.65
CA ARG A 122 18.80 4.56 -11.09
C ARG A 122 19.23 5.56 -12.16
N GLN A 123 18.36 5.88 -13.12
CA GLN A 123 18.66 6.88 -14.16
C GLN A 123 18.74 8.29 -13.57
N ALA A 124 17.85 8.63 -12.65
CA ALA A 124 17.84 9.94 -12.01
C ALA A 124 19.09 10.16 -11.14
N ILE A 125 19.54 9.15 -10.39
CA ILE A 125 20.77 9.21 -9.57
C ILE A 125 22.00 9.41 -10.48
N ALA A 126 22.12 8.71 -11.59
CA ALA A 126 23.23 8.88 -12.53
C ALA A 126 23.28 10.33 -13.07
N SER A 127 22.15 10.88 -13.46
CA SER A 127 22.06 12.25 -13.98
C SER A 127 22.35 13.32 -12.93
N SER A 128 22.02 13.08 -11.67
CA SER A 128 22.24 14.04 -10.59
C SER A 128 23.68 14.00 -10.06
N ILE A 129 24.37 12.85 -10.13
CA ILE A 129 25.78 12.74 -9.75
C ILE A 129 26.64 13.57 -10.71
N ASP A 130 26.34 13.53 -12.02
CA ASP A 130 27.06 14.33 -13.02
C ASP A 130 26.79 15.85 -12.89
N ALA A 131 25.74 16.25 -12.17
CA ALA A 131 25.34 17.64 -11.96
C ALA A 131 25.75 18.21 -10.59
N MET A 132 26.29 17.40 -9.68
CA MET A 132 26.74 17.90 -8.39
C MET A 132 28.04 18.67 -8.54
N PRO A 133 28.13 19.94 -8.11
CA PRO A 133 29.39 20.66 -8.06
C PRO A 133 30.30 19.98 -7.02
N ASP A 134 31.59 19.91 -7.35
CA ASP A 134 32.69 19.27 -6.56
C ASP A 134 32.91 19.87 -5.15
N LYS A 135 31.88 20.38 -4.50
CA LYS A 135 32.01 20.97 -3.16
C LYS A 135 30.84 20.58 -2.26
N LEU A 136 31.09 19.62 -1.44
CA LEU A 136 30.62 19.55 -0.07
C LEU A 136 31.79 19.66 0.86
#